data_2bf3e03d57caf51be30fb5967b47f311
#
_entry.id   2bf3e03d57caf51be30fb5967b47f311
#
_cell.length_a   1.000
_cell.length_b   1.000
_cell.length_c   1.000
_cell.angle_alpha   90.00
_cell.angle_beta   90.00
_cell.angle_gamma   90.00
#
_symmetry.space_group_name_H-M   'P 1'
#
loop_
_entity.id
_entity.type
_entity.pdbx_description
1 polymer ?
#
loop_
_entity_poly.entity_id
_entity_poly.type
_entity_poly.pdbx_seq_one_letter_code
_entity_poly.pdbx_strand_id
1 'polypeptide(L)'
;MGTQEKQGKLGIARAYDVRDDGAGDAATFLVDRLWPRGVKKTDLPLTGWPKELTPSAELRKEFHADALTWEQFGDAYRAELDERYRDGELDDVVAQLKDALAEGDVLLLFAGKDTDHTHERVLEGWLEQQL
;
A
#
# COMPACT_ATOMS: atom_id res chain seq x y z
N MET A 1 -17.59 -13.85 -24.11
CA MET A 1 -17.27 -13.84 -23.87
C MET A 1 -16.76 -13.56 -23.30
N GLY A 2 -17.11 -13.71 -23.17
CA GLY A 2 -16.73 -13.41 -22.18
C GLY A 2 -15.55 -12.86 -22.04
N THR A 3 -15.50 -12.14 -22.40
CA THR A 3 -14.43 -11.55 -22.30
C THR A 3 -13.99 -11.30 -21.02
N GLN A 4 -12.94 -11.70 -20.73
CA GLN A 4 -12.35 -11.43 -19.61
C GLN A 4 -11.89 -10.07 -19.60
N GLU A 5 -12.37 -9.26 -18.77
CA GLU A 5 -11.87 -8.00 -18.69
C GLU A 5 -10.51 -7.99 -18.18
N LYS A 6 -9.64 -7.25 -18.74
CA LYS A 6 -8.33 -7.14 -18.29
C LYS A 6 -8.31 -6.30 -17.10
N GLN A 7 -8.10 -6.88 -15.96
CA GLN A 7 -7.83 -6.16 -14.75
C GLN A 7 -6.35 -5.92 -14.64
N GLY A 8 -5.96 -4.82 -14.08
CA GLY A 8 -4.57 -4.52 -13.77
C GLY A 8 -4.04 -5.36 -12.63
N LYS A 9 -2.77 -5.25 -12.38
CA LYS A 9 -2.11 -5.97 -11.30
C LYS A 9 -1.76 -5.04 -10.17
N LEU A 10 -1.91 -5.53 -8.95
CA LEU A 10 -1.49 -4.81 -7.75
C LEU A 10 -0.04 -5.17 -7.46
N GLY A 11 0.79 -4.19 -7.28
CA GLY A 11 2.19 -4.40 -6.95
C GLY A 11 2.70 -3.35 -5.99
N ILE A 12 3.96 -3.48 -5.59
CA ILE A 12 4.60 -2.47 -4.75
C ILE A 12 5.84 -1.95 -5.46
N ALA A 13 6.21 -0.71 -5.18
CA ALA A 13 7.40 -0.09 -5.75
C ALA A 13 7.93 0.96 -4.79
N ARG A 14 9.23 1.23 -4.86
CA ARG A 14 9.81 2.28 -4.04
C ARG A 14 9.45 3.62 -4.66
N ALA A 15 9.06 4.57 -3.82
CA ALA A 15 8.71 5.91 -4.26
C ALA A 15 9.83 6.56 -5.06
N TYR A 16 11.09 6.32 -4.63
CA TYR A 16 12.25 6.90 -5.32
C TYR A 16 12.42 6.35 -6.73
N ASP A 17 12.09 5.09 -6.95
CA ASP A 17 12.18 4.49 -8.28
C ASP A 17 11.10 5.07 -9.20
N VAL A 18 9.91 5.27 -8.68
CA VAL A 18 8.82 5.86 -9.45
C VAL A 18 9.13 7.33 -9.78
N ARG A 19 9.73 8.05 -8.82
CA ARG A 19 10.16 9.43 -9.08
C ARG A 19 11.13 9.50 -10.26
N ASP A 20 12.09 8.57 -10.29
CA ASP A 20 13.15 8.60 -11.31
C ASP A 20 12.72 8.01 -12.65
N ASP A 21 11.96 6.93 -12.61
CA ASP A 21 11.62 6.17 -13.82
C ASP A 21 10.16 6.29 -14.24
N GLY A 22 9.32 6.85 -13.38
CA GLY A 22 7.89 6.95 -13.65
C GLY A 22 7.16 5.66 -13.33
N ALA A 23 5.85 5.73 -13.40
CA ALA A 23 4.99 4.58 -13.12
C ALA A 23 4.23 4.12 -14.38
N GLY A 24 4.54 4.70 -15.53
CA GLY A 24 3.79 4.41 -16.75
C GLY A 24 2.33 4.82 -16.57
N ASP A 25 1.42 3.93 -16.90
CA ASP A 25 0.00 4.19 -16.77
C ASP A 25 -0.58 3.70 -15.44
N ALA A 26 0.26 3.21 -14.55
CA ALA A 26 -0.23 2.67 -13.27
C ALA A 26 -0.72 3.77 -12.35
N ALA A 27 -1.79 3.50 -11.62
CA ALA A 27 -2.22 4.38 -10.55
C ALA A 27 -1.26 4.18 -9.37
N THR A 28 -0.94 5.25 -8.66
CA THR A 28 0.04 5.21 -7.58
C THR A 28 -0.58 5.66 -6.27
N PHE A 29 -0.35 4.89 -5.22
CA PHE A 29 -0.87 5.17 -3.89
C PHE A 29 0.26 5.08 -2.88
N LEU A 30 0.52 6.18 -2.18
CA LEU A 30 1.56 6.16 -1.15
C LEU A 30 0.98 5.53 0.10
N VAL A 31 1.61 4.46 0.57
CA VAL A 31 1.14 3.71 1.73
C VAL A 31 2.08 3.82 2.93
N ASP A 32 2.80 4.93 3.01
CA ASP A 32 3.58 5.31 4.18
C ASP A 32 2.87 6.47 4.88
N ARG A 33 3.09 6.63 6.15
CA ARG A 33 2.50 7.72 6.90
C ARG A 33 3.08 9.07 6.55
N LEU A 34 4.37 9.09 6.19
CA LEU A 34 5.08 10.33 5.92
C LEU A 34 5.45 10.40 4.45
N TRP A 35 5.56 11.63 3.96
CA TRP A 35 6.00 11.87 2.59
C TRP A 35 7.48 11.45 2.46
N PRO A 36 7.88 10.84 1.34
CA PRO A 36 9.28 10.43 1.16
C PRO A 36 10.23 11.61 1.24
N ARG A 37 11.28 11.46 2.04
CA ARG A 37 12.25 12.53 2.26
C ARG A 37 12.98 12.87 0.97
N GLY A 38 13.08 14.16 0.68
CA GLY A 38 13.83 14.62 -0.48
C GLY A 38 13.08 14.55 -1.80
N VAL A 39 11.81 14.18 -1.79
CA VAL A 39 11.02 14.08 -3.02
C VAL A 39 10.08 15.26 -3.09
N LYS A 40 10.12 15.99 -4.20
CA LYS A 40 9.18 17.10 -4.40
C LYS A 40 7.83 16.54 -4.79
N LYS A 41 6.77 17.20 -4.37
CA LYS A 41 5.41 16.74 -4.69
C LYS A 41 5.15 16.71 -6.19
N THR A 42 5.76 17.61 -6.92
CA THR A 42 5.63 17.67 -8.38
C THR A 42 6.34 16.51 -9.07
N ASP A 43 7.31 15.88 -8.41
CA ASP A 43 8.08 14.78 -8.98
C ASP A 43 7.46 13.42 -8.68
N LEU A 44 6.47 13.37 -7.81
CA LEU A 44 5.81 12.13 -7.45
C LEU A 44 4.30 12.36 -7.41
N PRO A 45 3.67 12.45 -8.58
CA PRO A 45 2.23 12.60 -8.62
C PRO A 45 1.57 11.33 -8.11
N LEU A 46 0.63 11.46 -7.21
CA LEU A 46 -0.07 10.34 -6.61
C LEU A 46 -1.52 10.33 -7.02
N THR A 47 -2.08 9.13 -7.18
CA THR A 47 -3.51 8.96 -7.31
C THR A 47 -4.16 9.10 -5.94
N GLY A 48 -3.48 8.64 -4.90
CA GLY A 48 -3.97 8.78 -3.54
C GLY A 48 -2.90 8.55 -2.49
N TRP A 49 -3.21 8.93 -1.27
CA TRP A 49 -2.32 8.73 -0.12
C TRP A 49 -3.19 8.22 1.04
N PRO A 50 -3.56 6.92 1.02
CA PRO A 50 -4.48 6.37 2.02
C PRO A 50 -3.76 6.01 3.31
N LYS A 51 -3.66 6.98 4.22
CA LYS A 51 -3.01 6.76 5.51
C LYS A 51 -3.74 5.71 6.35
N GLU A 52 -5.03 5.51 6.10
CA GLU A 52 -5.82 4.51 6.80
C GLU A 52 -5.38 3.08 6.51
N LEU A 53 -4.55 2.88 5.48
CA LEU A 53 -3.99 1.57 5.19
C LEU A 53 -2.64 1.32 5.86
N THR A 54 -2.11 2.30 6.58
CA THR A 54 -0.79 2.14 7.21
C THR A 54 -0.93 1.51 8.61
N PRO A 55 0.12 0.84 9.12
CA PRO A 55 0.05 0.29 10.47
C PRO A 55 -0.08 1.41 11.51
N SER A 56 -0.67 1.09 12.66
CA SER A 56 -0.80 2.08 13.73
C SER A 56 0.57 2.54 14.22
N ALA A 57 0.61 3.71 14.84
CA ALA A 57 1.84 4.22 15.41
C ALA A 57 2.38 3.28 16.49
N GLU A 58 1.48 2.70 17.29
CA GLU A 58 1.89 1.76 18.32
C GLU A 58 2.52 0.51 17.75
N LEU A 59 1.92 -0.06 16.70
CA LEU A 59 2.43 -1.26 16.08
C LEU A 59 3.81 -1.01 15.45
N ARG A 60 3.97 0.13 14.77
CA ARG A 60 5.25 0.48 14.17
C ARG A 60 6.32 0.67 15.22
N LYS A 61 5.95 1.28 16.35
CA LYS A 61 6.88 1.51 17.44
C LYS A 61 7.36 0.20 18.06
N GLU A 62 6.45 -0.74 18.27
CA GLU A 62 6.80 -2.05 18.81
C GLU A 62 7.73 -2.81 17.87
N PHE A 63 7.48 -2.75 16.57
CA PHE A 63 8.31 -3.44 15.61
C PHE A 63 9.71 -2.81 15.55
N HIS A 64 9.80 -1.49 15.54
CA HIS A 64 11.11 -0.81 15.49
C HIS A 64 11.90 -0.97 16.79
N ALA A 65 11.22 -1.25 17.90
CA ALA A 65 11.88 -1.52 19.16
C ALA A 65 12.25 -2.99 19.35
N ASP A 66 12.09 -3.77 18.27
CA ASP A 66 12.37 -5.22 18.28
C ASP A 66 11.50 -6.00 19.29
N ALA A 67 10.36 -5.44 19.64
CA ALA A 67 9.41 -6.12 20.52
C ALA A 67 8.59 -7.17 19.77
N LEU A 68 8.61 -7.13 18.43
CA LEU A 68 7.87 -8.07 17.59
C LEU A 68 8.78 -8.65 16.53
N THR A 69 8.58 -9.93 16.21
CA THR A 69 9.22 -10.52 15.06
C THR A 69 8.49 -10.04 13.80
N TRP A 70 9.06 -10.29 12.64
CA TRP A 70 8.41 -9.95 11.38
C TRP A 70 7.04 -10.63 11.26
N GLU A 71 6.96 -11.89 11.65
CA GLU A 71 5.70 -12.63 11.58
C GLU A 71 4.66 -12.07 12.54
N GLN A 72 5.08 -11.72 13.76
CA GLN A 72 4.19 -11.11 14.73
C GLN A 72 3.67 -9.76 14.25
N PHE A 73 4.57 -8.97 13.64
CA PHE A 73 4.18 -7.68 13.08
C PHE A 73 3.14 -7.88 11.97
N GLY A 74 3.38 -8.83 11.06
CA GLY A 74 2.45 -9.09 9.96
C GLY A 74 1.08 -9.52 10.45
N ASP A 75 1.02 -10.40 11.44
CA ASP A 75 -0.24 -10.86 12.00
C ASP A 75 -0.99 -9.72 12.68
N ALA A 76 -0.28 -8.89 13.43
CA ALA A 76 -0.91 -7.76 14.11
C ALA A 76 -1.41 -6.72 13.11
N TYR A 77 -0.66 -6.46 12.06
CA TYR A 77 -1.05 -5.51 11.03
C TYR A 77 -2.30 -6.00 10.29
N ARG A 78 -2.33 -7.29 9.93
CA ARG A 78 -3.52 -7.84 9.27
C ARG A 78 -4.75 -7.74 10.17
N ALA A 79 -4.57 -7.96 11.47
CA ALA A 79 -5.66 -7.82 12.43
C ALA A 79 -6.17 -6.38 12.49
N GLU A 80 -5.27 -5.39 12.44
CA GLU A 80 -5.67 -4.00 12.40
C GLU A 80 -6.45 -3.68 11.13
N LEU A 81 -6.00 -4.20 9.99
CA LEU A 81 -6.69 -3.97 8.73
C LEU A 81 -8.07 -4.63 8.70
N ASP A 82 -8.16 -5.86 9.22
CA ASP A 82 -9.43 -6.57 9.30
C ASP A 82 -10.44 -5.81 10.17
N GLU A 83 -9.97 -5.26 11.28
CA GLU A 83 -10.83 -4.51 12.18
C GLU A 83 -11.32 -3.23 11.53
N ARG A 84 -10.42 -2.48 10.89
CA ARG A 84 -10.79 -1.25 10.19
C ARG A 84 -11.77 -1.52 9.05
N TYR A 85 -11.56 -2.60 8.32
CA TYR A 85 -12.43 -2.96 7.21
C TYR A 85 -13.82 -3.34 7.73
N ARG A 86 -13.86 -4.11 8.79
CA ARG A 86 -15.12 -4.51 9.41
C ARG A 86 -15.91 -3.31 9.91
N ASP A 87 -15.21 -2.28 10.40
CA ASP A 87 -15.83 -1.06 10.91
C ASP A 87 -16.21 -0.06 9.80
N GLY A 88 -15.94 -0.39 8.55
CA GLY A 88 -16.26 0.48 7.41
C GLY A 88 -15.24 1.55 7.12
N GLU A 89 -14.13 1.59 7.85
CA GLU A 89 -13.12 2.63 7.69
C GLU A 89 -12.34 2.52 6.39
N LEU A 90 -12.31 1.33 5.78
CA LEU A 90 -11.57 1.12 4.54
C LEU A 90 -12.47 0.98 3.31
N ASP A 91 -13.78 1.14 3.46
CA ASP A 91 -14.70 0.95 2.34
C ASP A 91 -14.36 1.84 1.15
N ASP A 92 -14.11 3.12 1.38
CA ASP A 92 -13.83 4.05 0.30
C ASP A 92 -12.52 3.75 -0.40
N VAL A 93 -11.46 3.43 0.35
CA VAL A 93 -10.16 3.18 -0.26
C VAL A 93 -10.17 1.84 -1.00
N VAL A 94 -10.85 0.83 -0.48
CA VAL A 94 -10.96 -0.46 -1.17
C VAL A 94 -11.73 -0.28 -2.48
N ALA A 95 -12.82 0.50 -2.47
CA ALA A 95 -13.56 0.79 -3.69
C ALA A 95 -12.71 1.55 -4.70
N GLN A 96 -11.93 2.52 -4.23
CA GLN A 96 -11.04 3.29 -5.09
C GLN A 96 -9.98 2.40 -5.74
N LEU A 97 -9.42 1.47 -4.97
CA LEU A 97 -8.42 0.54 -5.50
C LEU A 97 -9.03 -0.43 -6.52
N LYS A 98 -10.25 -0.90 -6.27
CA LYS A 98 -10.94 -1.76 -7.23
C LYS A 98 -11.19 -1.04 -8.54
N ASP A 99 -11.63 0.22 -8.46
CA ASP A 99 -11.87 1.01 -9.64
C ASP A 99 -10.57 1.25 -10.43
N ALA A 100 -9.48 1.53 -9.72
CA ALA A 100 -8.19 1.75 -10.35
C ALA A 100 -7.69 0.48 -11.03
N LEU A 101 -7.86 -0.68 -10.39
CA LEU A 101 -7.44 -1.95 -10.97
C LEU A 101 -8.28 -2.32 -12.19
N ALA A 102 -9.53 -1.91 -12.24
CA ALA A 102 -10.35 -2.15 -13.41
C ALA A 102 -9.85 -1.38 -14.63
N GLU A 103 -9.12 -0.30 -14.42
CA GLU A 103 -8.60 0.52 -15.49
C GLU A 103 -7.13 0.24 -15.84
N GLY A 104 -6.38 -0.35 -14.94
CA GLY A 104 -4.97 -0.63 -15.17
C GLY A 104 -4.26 -1.10 -13.93
N ASP A 105 -2.95 -1.06 -13.97
CA ASP A 105 -2.13 -1.52 -12.84
C ASP A 105 -2.16 -0.50 -11.70
N VAL A 106 -1.93 -0.98 -10.49
CA VAL A 106 -1.85 -0.14 -9.29
C VAL A 106 -0.54 -0.44 -8.57
N LEU A 107 0.18 0.60 -8.20
CA LEU A 107 1.41 0.48 -7.43
C LEU A 107 1.23 1.11 -6.06
N LEU A 108 1.56 0.34 -5.02
CA LEU A 108 1.61 0.82 -3.66
C LEU A 108 3.04 1.28 -3.41
N LEU A 109 3.23 2.52 -3.06
CA LEU A 109 4.57 3.12 -2.95
C LEU A 109 5.03 3.20 -1.52
N PHE A 110 6.31 2.95 -1.31
CA PHE A 110 6.93 3.02 0.01
C PHE A 110 8.32 3.65 -0.13
N ALA A 111 8.85 4.18 0.96
CA ALA A 111 10.15 4.86 0.96
C ALA A 111 11.29 4.01 1.53
N GLY A 112 10.98 2.94 2.26
CA GLY A 112 12.01 2.13 2.92
C GLY A 112 12.93 1.41 1.94
N LYS A 113 14.05 0.94 2.43
CA LYS A 113 15.03 0.25 1.61
C LYS A 113 14.82 -1.26 1.54
N ASP A 114 14.28 -1.85 2.61
CA ASP A 114 14.06 -3.29 2.66
C ASP A 114 12.76 -3.59 1.94
N THR A 115 12.84 -4.35 0.85
CA THR A 115 11.69 -4.70 0.04
C THR A 115 11.06 -6.02 0.45
N ASP A 116 11.70 -6.77 1.34
CA ASP A 116 11.19 -8.07 1.79
C ASP A 116 10.40 -7.98 3.09
N HIS A 117 10.87 -7.14 4.01
CA HIS A 117 10.26 -7.01 5.33
C HIS A 117 9.67 -5.61 5.50
N THR A 118 8.72 -5.24 4.64
CA THR A 118 8.07 -3.96 4.72
C THR A 118 6.59 -4.17 4.96
N HIS A 119 5.96 -3.21 5.61
CA HIS A 119 4.52 -3.31 5.85
C HIS A 119 3.75 -3.33 4.52
N GLU A 120 4.33 -2.78 3.46
CA GLU A 120 3.69 -2.78 2.15
C GLU A 120 3.52 -4.18 1.59
N ARG A 121 4.44 -5.11 1.91
CA ARG A 121 4.29 -6.51 1.51
C ARG A 121 3.10 -7.16 2.19
N VAL A 122 2.93 -6.89 3.48
CA VAL A 122 1.81 -7.41 4.24
C VAL A 122 0.51 -6.83 3.68
N LEU A 123 0.51 -5.53 3.42
CA LEU A 123 -0.66 -4.84 2.88
C LEU A 123 -1.02 -5.38 1.51
N GLU A 124 -0.03 -5.60 0.64
CA GLU A 124 -0.27 -6.14 -0.69
C GLU A 124 -1.01 -7.48 -0.61
N GLY A 125 -0.52 -8.39 0.24
CA GLY A 125 -1.16 -9.68 0.41
C GLY A 125 -2.56 -9.58 0.97
N TRP A 126 -2.77 -8.68 1.93
CA TRP A 126 -4.09 -8.48 2.51
C TRP A 126 -5.07 -7.92 1.46
N LEU A 127 -4.63 -6.93 0.69
CA LEU A 127 -5.48 -6.32 -0.34
C LEU A 127 -5.83 -7.30 -1.44
N GLU A 128 -4.92 -8.18 -1.81
CA GLU A 128 -5.20 -9.20 -2.82
C GLU A 128 -6.37 -10.09 -2.44
N GLN A 129 -6.58 -10.30 -1.15
CA GLN A 129 -7.70 -11.07 -0.67
C GLN A 129 -9.02 -10.28 -0.69
N GLN A 130 -8.95 -8.95 -0.61
CA GLN A 130 -10.14 -8.11 -0.58
C GLN A 130 -10.55 -7.65 -1.99
N LEU A 131 -9.61 -7.58 -2.88
CA LEU A 131 -9.84 -7.11 -4.24
C LEU A 131 -10.06 -8.27 -5.21
#